data_dc37b2ded6ed0c2e8ef855e73c1befe7
#
_entry.id   dc37b2ded6ed0c2e8ef855e73c1befe7
#
_cell.length_a   1.000
_cell.length_b   1.000
_cell.length_c   1.000
_cell.angle_alpha   90.00
_cell.angle_beta   90.00
_cell.angle_gamma   90.00
#
_symmetry.space_group_name_H-M   'P 1'
#
loop_
_entity.id
_entity.type
_entity.pdbx_description
1 polymer ?
#
loop_
_entity_poly.entity_id
_entity_poly.type
_entity_poly.pdbx_seq_one_letter_code
_entity_poly.pdbx_strand_id
1 'polypeptide(L)'
;MKRIILLLLALVLVLALMACGGKEPEDAADAADNSTLSNSAQLSITEASYLEYDNSQITCRFRKDEDGWKWVDNEGFPLDAAYIEETLAALDAMSASLTPVEPAVEAADAGLDDAQRYLTVTVGEETTTLRFGDQKDDGQWYMAIDGQEGTYLVADEFVQRMDRSVYSMAVLPTLPELTDENLTVITLRSGAEDKAVRLTKTDEGWFRENRQVTEQVQAMEAALADFTFDSCFNYDPSPDAAPLCGLDAPTATITAAYVNTVGTETTLTLTLGTLREDGSYYVTLNDDTTVYLVSQDKVAAFLALL
;
A
#
# COMPACT_ATOMS: atom_id res chain seq x y z
N MET A 1 17.89 43.20 -40.94
CA MET A 1 16.65 42.49 -41.34
C MET A 1 15.71 42.19 -40.16
N LYS A 2 16.18 41.90 -38.93
CA LYS A 2 15.29 41.64 -37.76
C LYS A 2 14.50 42.82 -37.21
N ARG A 3 14.97 44.07 -37.41
CA ARG A 3 14.28 45.30 -36.92
C ARG A 3 13.14 45.78 -37.85
N ILE A 4 13.13 45.37 -39.11
CA ILE A 4 12.10 45.75 -40.08
C ILE A 4 10.87 44.84 -39.94
N ILE A 5 11.04 43.59 -39.54
CA ILE A 5 9.96 42.62 -39.32
C ILE A 5 9.15 42.98 -38.06
N LEU A 6 9.77 43.53 -37.01
CA LEU A 6 9.10 43.94 -35.79
C LEU A 6 8.21 45.20 -36.00
N LEU A 7 8.60 46.09 -36.90
CA LEU A 7 7.82 47.27 -37.25
C LEU A 7 6.60 46.98 -38.13
N LEU A 8 6.69 45.95 -38.98
CA LEU A 8 5.56 45.48 -39.79
C LEU A 8 4.50 44.74 -38.96
N LEU A 9 4.91 44.03 -37.92
CA LEU A 9 3.98 43.32 -37.01
C LEU A 9 3.19 44.31 -36.15
N ALA A 10 3.80 45.41 -35.70
CA ALA A 10 3.15 46.47 -34.94
C ALA A 10 2.13 47.29 -35.76
N LEU A 11 2.37 47.42 -37.07
CA LEU A 11 1.47 48.15 -37.95
C LEU A 11 0.17 47.38 -38.28
N VAL A 12 0.22 46.06 -38.34
CA VAL A 12 -0.96 45.20 -38.55
C VAL A 12 -1.89 45.18 -37.35
N LEU A 13 -1.36 45.32 -36.12
CA LEU A 13 -2.17 45.35 -34.90
C LEU A 13 -2.95 46.65 -34.70
N VAL A 14 -2.48 47.78 -35.26
CA VAL A 14 -3.14 49.09 -35.13
C VAL A 14 -4.29 49.25 -36.15
N LEU A 15 -4.25 48.52 -37.25
CA LEU A 15 -5.31 48.58 -38.29
C LEU A 15 -6.54 47.75 -37.98
N ALA A 16 -6.49 46.85 -37.00
CA ALA A 16 -7.62 46.01 -36.58
C ALA A 16 -8.58 46.67 -35.55
N LEU A 17 -8.27 47.89 -35.08
CA LEU A 17 -9.06 48.60 -34.06
C LEU A 17 -9.94 49.74 -34.59
N MET A 18 -10.02 49.95 -35.89
CA MET A 18 -10.79 51.09 -36.49
C MET A 18 -11.98 50.68 -37.37
N ALA A 19 -12.51 49.49 -37.23
CA ALA A 19 -13.69 49.08 -38.00
C ALA A 19 -14.78 48.50 -37.08
N CYS A 20 -15.43 49.35 -36.28
CA CYS A 20 -16.82 49.20 -35.85
C CYS A 20 -17.28 50.47 -35.14
N GLY A 21 -17.79 51.40 -35.90
CA GLY A 21 -18.57 52.51 -35.45
C GLY A 21 -19.92 52.50 -36.19
N GLY A 22 -21.04 52.42 -35.42
CA GLY A 22 -22.30 52.86 -35.95
C GLY A 22 -23.54 52.08 -35.56
N LYS A 23 -24.29 52.71 -34.64
CA LYS A 23 -25.75 52.69 -34.41
C LYS A 23 -26.33 51.75 -33.37
N GLU A 24 -26.74 52.38 -32.27
CA GLU A 24 -27.88 51.97 -31.45
C GLU A 24 -29.17 51.92 -32.27
N PRO A 25 -30.13 51.05 -31.87
CA PRO A 25 -31.22 51.53 -31.00
C PRO A 25 -31.53 50.60 -29.80
N GLU A 26 -32.12 51.25 -28.81
CA GLU A 26 -32.74 50.74 -27.60
C GLU A 26 -33.70 49.60 -27.89
N ASP A 27 -33.72 48.56 -27.10
CA ASP A 27 -34.79 48.10 -26.21
C ASP A 27 -34.50 46.72 -25.64
N ALA A 28 -34.53 46.70 -24.31
CA ALA A 28 -35.10 45.67 -23.44
C ALA A 28 -34.64 44.23 -23.50
N ALA A 29 -34.44 43.82 -22.30
CA ALA A 29 -34.62 42.52 -21.68
C ALA A 29 -33.35 41.79 -21.32
N ASP A 30 -33.12 41.79 -20.01
CA ASP A 30 -32.56 40.70 -19.18
C ASP A 30 -32.11 39.48 -20.00
N ALA A 31 -30.86 39.45 -20.37
CA ALA A 31 -30.15 38.21 -20.48
C ALA A 31 -29.37 38.06 -19.17
N ALA A 32 -29.99 37.35 -18.22
CA ALA A 32 -29.29 36.78 -17.10
C ALA A 32 -28.02 36.13 -17.63
N ASP A 33 -26.88 36.70 -17.21
CA ASP A 33 -25.57 36.07 -17.35
C ASP A 33 -25.62 34.73 -16.57
N ASN A 34 -26.04 33.70 -17.29
CA ASN A 34 -26.04 32.36 -16.79
C ASN A 34 -24.63 31.78 -16.98
N SER A 35 -23.64 32.47 -16.42
CA SER A 35 -22.40 31.81 -16.04
C SER A 35 -22.72 30.85 -14.92
N THR A 36 -23.28 29.69 -15.28
CA THR A 36 -23.16 28.52 -14.43
C THR A 36 -21.67 28.29 -14.24
N LEU A 37 -21.15 28.86 -13.16
CA LEU A 37 -19.91 28.43 -12.57
C LEU A 37 -20.11 26.93 -12.34
N SER A 38 -19.50 26.12 -13.19
CA SER A 38 -19.32 24.71 -12.94
C SER A 38 -18.47 24.63 -11.66
N ASN A 39 -19.14 24.53 -10.52
CA ASN A 39 -18.53 24.42 -9.19
C ASN A 39 -18.09 22.97 -8.98
N SER A 40 -17.44 22.35 -9.98
CA SER A 40 -16.76 21.09 -9.81
C SER A 40 -15.45 21.40 -9.11
N ALA A 41 -15.28 20.85 -7.91
CA ALA A 41 -14.03 20.88 -7.17
C ALA A 41 -13.02 20.00 -7.92
N GLN A 42 -12.33 20.58 -8.91
CA GLN A 42 -11.33 19.86 -9.66
C GLN A 42 -10.02 19.88 -8.87
N LEU A 43 -9.67 18.73 -8.27
CA LEU A 43 -8.40 18.53 -7.60
C LEU A 43 -7.36 18.19 -8.66
N SER A 44 -6.26 18.95 -8.73
CA SER A 44 -5.12 18.57 -9.57
C SER A 44 -4.26 17.58 -8.76
N ILE A 45 -4.26 16.30 -9.16
CA ILE A 45 -3.58 15.22 -8.43
C ILE A 45 -2.39 14.68 -9.23
N THR A 46 -2.29 15.08 -10.49
CA THR A 46 -1.17 14.74 -11.36
C THR A 46 0.13 15.24 -10.73
N GLU A 47 1.12 14.34 -10.58
CA GLU A 47 2.42 14.63 -9.98
C GLU A 47 2.39 14.90 -8.46
N ALA A 48 1.49 14.21 -7.73
CA ALA A 48 1.53 14.25 -6.27
C ALA A 48 2.91 13.82 -5.73
N SER A 49 3.44 14.61 -4.78
CA SER A 49 4.73 14.37 -4.12
C SER A 49 4.59 13.94 -2.66
N TYR A 50 3.38 14.08 -2.09
CA TYR A 50 3.06 13.67 -0.73
C TYR A 50 1.63 13.17 -0.66
N LEU A 51 1.42 12.12 0.13
CA LEU A 51 0.12 11.56 0.50
C LEU A 51 0.14 11.21 1.99
N GLU A 52 -0.85 11.68 2.72
CA GLU A 52 -1.09 11.29 4.11
C GLU A 52 -2.56 10.94 4.30
N TYR A 53 -2.84 9.91 5.07
CA TYR A 53 -4.18 9.64 5.54
C TYR A 53 -4.17 9.22 7.02
N ASP A 54 -5.26 9.54 7.69
CA ASP A 54 -5.51 9.20 9.08
C ASP A 54 -6.97 8.79 9.26
N ASN A 55 -7.21 7.78 10.09
CA ASN A 55 -8.56 7.36 10.47
C ASN A 55 -8.75 7.26 11.98
N SER A 56 -7.94 7.98 12.77
CA SER A 56 -7.83 7.95 14.23
C SER A 56 -7.18 6.69 14.84
N GLN A 57 -6.99 5.64 14.08
CA GLN A 57 -6.33 4.40 14.51
C GLN A 57 -5.01 4.18 13.76
N ILE A 58 -4.96 4.61 12.52
CA ILE A 58 -3.84 4.43 11.60
C ILE A 58 -3.52 5.79 10.99
N THR A 59 -2.25 6.20 11.08
CA THR A 59 -1.71 7.34 10.33
C THR A 59 -0.65 6.80 9.39
N CYS A 60 -0.79 7.04 8.09
CA CYS A 60 0.19 6.69 7.07
C CYS A 60 0.63 7.93 6.30
N ARG A 61 1.94 8.12 6.17
CA ARG A 61 2.55 9.27 5.50
C ARG A 61 3.54 8.79 4.47
N PHE A 62 3.37 9.25 3.23
CA PHE A 62 4.22 8.87 2.12
C PHE A 62 4.75 10.09 1.40
N ARG A 63 6.00 10.02 0.99
CA ARG A 63 6.66 11.04 0.17
C ARG A 63 7.24 10.39 -1.07
N LYS A 64 7.13 11.07 -2.19
CA LYS A 64 7.75 10.67 -3.46
C LYS A 64 9.08 11.40 -3.64
N ASP A 65 10.14 10.65 -3.92
CA ASP A 65 11.46 11.16 -4.30
C ASP A 65 11.86 10.63 -5.70
N GLU A 66 13.14 10.79 -6.06
CA GLU A 66 13.67 10.33 -7.36
C GLU A 66 13.60 8.80 -7.53
N ASP A 67 13.61 8.05 -6.40
CA ASP A 67 13.54 6.59 -6.37
C ASP A 67 12.10 6.05 -6.25
N GLY A 68 11.10 6.93 -6.12
CA GLY A 68 9.69 6.58 -5.99
C GLY A 68 9.09 6.93 -4.62
N TRP A 69 7.96 6.28 -4.30
CA TRP A 69 7.27 6.50 -3.03
C TRP A 69 8.01 5.83 -1.87
N LYS A 70 8.11 6.54 -0.74
CA LYS A 70 8.70 6.08 0.52
C LYS A 70 7.72 6.34 1.67
N TRP A 71 7.71 5.44 2.64
CA TRP A 71 7.05 5.69 3.91
C TRP A 71 7.88 6.66 4.75
N VAL A 72 7.28 7.77 5.18
CA VAL A 72 8.00 8.88 5.86
C VAL A 72 8.59 8.44 7.21
N ASP A 73 7.86 7.58 7.95
CA ASP A 73 8.29 7.16 9.29
C ASP A 73 9.42 6.12 9.26
N ASN A 74 9.60 5.41 8.13
CA ASN A 74 10.72 4.51 7.90
C ASN A 74 11.00 4.38 6.40
N GLU A 75 11.94 5.17 5.88
CA GLU A 75 12.30 5.20 4.45
C GLU A 75 12.92 3.88 3.95
N GLY A 76 13.42 3.04 4.85
CA GLY A 76 13.95 1.70 4.54
C GLY A 76 12.86 0.63 4.34
N PHE A 77 11.60 0.94 4.66
CA PHE A 77 10.50 0.01 4.49
C PHE A 77 10.31 -0.39 3.02
N PRO A 78 10.21 -1.69 2.70
CA PRO A 78 10.04 -2.17 1.33
C PRO A 78 8.60 -1.94 0.85
N LEU A 79 8.29 -0.68 0.52
CA LEU A 79 6.96 -0.23 0.15
C LEU A 79 6.58 -0.68 -1.27
N ASP A 80 5.44 -1.37 -1.41
CA ASP A 80 4.75 -1.50 -2.69
C ASP A 80 3.93 -0.22 -2.96
N ALA A 81 4.40 0.58 -3.89
CA ALA A 81 3.80 1.86 -4.23
C ALA A 81 2.46 1.75 -4.98
N ALA A 82 2.11 0.57 -5.50
CA ALA A 82 0.91 0.38 -6.32
C ALA A 82 -0.36 0.87 -5.62
N TYR A 83 -0.48 0.62 -4.31
CA TYR A 83 -1.64 1.07 -3.54
C TYR A 83 -1.76 2.60 -3.44
N ILE A 84 -0.63 3.30 -3.33
CA ILE A 84 -0.60 4.77 -3.30
C ILE A 84 -1.04 5.32 -4.65
N GLU A 85 -0.51 4.76 -5.74
CA GLU A 85 -0.86 5.16 -7.10
C GLU A 85 -2.32 4.90 -7.43
N GLU A 86 -2.85 3.75 -7.02
CA GLU A 86 -4.28 3.42 -7.12
C GLU A 86 -5.16 4.36 -6.28
N THR A 87 -4.72 4.77 -5.10
CA THR A 87 -5.44 5.72 -4.25
C THR A 87 -5.47 7.11 -4.88
N LEU A 88 -4.36 7.57 -5.45
CA LEU A 88 -4.30 8.82 -6.19
C LEU A 88 -5.17 8.78 -7.45
N ALA A 89 -5.16 7.69 -8.20
CA ALA A 89 -6.02 7.50 -9.37
C ALA A 89 -7.51 7.50 -8.99
N ALA A 90 -7.88 6.86 -7.86
CA ALA A 90 -9.23 6.88 -7.34
C ALA A 90 -9.67 8.29 -6.90
N LEU A 91 -8.74 9.05 -6.30
CA LEU A 91 -8.97 10.44 -5.91
C LEU A 91 -9.19 11.33 -7.14
N ASP A 92 -8.40 11.16 -8.21
CA ASP A 92 -8.56 11.88 -9.47
C ASP A 92 -9.93 11.60 -10.11
N ALA A 93 -10.29 10.32 -10.22
CA ALA A 93 -11.57 9.90 -10.77
C ALA A 93 -12.76 10.43 -9.95
N MET A 94 -12.66 10.42 -8.62
CA MET A 94 -13.67 10.96 -7.72
C MET A 94 -13.80 12.47 -7.90
N SER A 95 -12.68 13.21 -7.93
CA SER A 95 -12.67 14.67 -8.00
C SER A 95 -13.36 15.19 -9.26
N ALA A 96 -13.24 14.47 -10.38
CA ALA A 96 -13.86 14.84 -11.64
C ALA A 96 -15.42 14.79 -11.60
N SER A 97 -16.00 14.11 -10.61
CA SER A 97 -17.45 13.92 -10.48
C SER A 97 -18.04 14.58 -9.23
N LEU A 98 -17.25 15.27 -8.43
CA LEU A 98 -17.71 15.92 -7.20
C LEU A 98 -18.70 17.04 -7.51
N THR A 99 -19.86 16.96 -6.86
CA THR A 99 -20.87 18.02 -6.84
C THR A 99 -21.28 18.30 -5.40
N PRO A 100 -21.44 19.56 -4.98
CA PRO A 100 -21.93 19.87 -3.65
C PRO A 100 -23.31 19.26 -3.42
N VAL A 101 -23.60 18.88 -2.18
CA VAL A 101 -24.91 18.37 -1.77
C VAL A 101 -25.96 19.49 -1.83
N GLU A 102 -27.08 19.20 -2.45
CA GLU A 102 -28.23 20.11 -2.52
C GLU A 102 -29.47 19.49 -1.87
N PRO A 103 -30.16 20.15 -0.91
CA PRO A 103 -29.76 21.42 -0.29
C PRO A 103 -28.49 21.30 0.54
N ALA A 104 -27.77 22.41 0.74
CA ALA A 104 -26.52 22.43 1.50
C ALA A 104 -26.72 21.85 2.91
N VAL A 105 -25.75 21.06 3.37
CA VAL A 105 -25.70 20.47 4.70
C VAL A 105 -24.61 21.18 5.51
N GLU A 106 -24.96 21.64 6.71
CA GLU A 106 -24.01 22.27 7.61
C GLU A 106 -22.94 21.27 8.07
N ALA A 107 -21.72 21.73 8.29
CA ALA A 107 -20.58 20.88 8.67
C ALA A 107 -20.85 20.08 9.96
N ALA A 108 -21.50 20.71 10.95
CA ALA A 108 -21.88 20.04 12.19
C ALA A 108 -22.89 18.89 11.98
N ASP A 109 -23.85 19.07 11.07
CA ASP A 109 -24.85 18.06 10.77
C ASP A 109 -24.28 16.90 9.91
N ALA A 110 -23.15 17.13 9.28
CA ALA A 110 -22.40 16.17 8.48
C ALA A 110 -21.24 15.49 9.26
N GLY A 111 -21.06 15.80 10.55
CA GLY A 111 -19.93 15.28 11.36
C GLY A 111 -18.57 15.79 10.92
N LEU A 112 -18.50 16.89 10.17
CA LEU A 112 -17.24 17.41 9.59
C LEU A 112 -16.46 18.32 10.54
N ASP A 113 -17.12 18.90 11.56
CA ASP A 113 -16.46 19.76 12.54
C ASP A 113 -15.47 18.98 13.43
N ASP A 114 -15.81 17.73 13.75
CA ASP A 114 -15.02 16.83 14.59
C ASP A 114 -14.51 15.62 13.79
N ALA A 115 -14.36 15.76 12.46
CA ALA A 115 -13.91 14.67 11.60
C ALA A 115 -12.55 14.12 12.05
N GLN A 116 -12.49 12.80 12.28
CA GLN A 116 -11.27 12.09 12.71
C GLN A 116 -10.58 11.37 11.56
N ARG A 117 -11.15 11.44 10.37
CA ARG A 117 -10.64 10.80 9.17
C ARG A 117 -10.32 11.85 8.13
N TYR A 118 -9.11 11.83 7.60
CA TYR A 118 -8.70 12.77 6.55
C TYR A 118 -7.71 12.15 5.56
N LEU A 119 -7.65 12.77 4.39
CA LEU A 119 -6.68 12.49 3.34
C LEU A 119 -6.04 13.81 2.90
N THR A 120 -4.73 13.89 2.93
CA THR A 120 -3.96 15.06 2.49
C THR A 120 -3.08 14.69 1.30
N VAL A 121 -3.11 15.50 0.26
CA VAL A 121 -2.27 15.36 -0.94
C VAL A 121 -1.54 16.67 -1.20
N THR A 122 -0.26 16.59 -1.56
CA THR A 122 0.53 17.75 -1.99
C THR A 122 0.99 17.56 -3.44
N VAL A 123 0.74 18.58 -4.26
CA VAL A 123 1.18 18.68 -5.65
C VAL A 123 1.96 19.98 -5.81
N GLY A 124 3.24 19.89 -6.09
CA GLY A 124 4.11 21.08 -6.09
C GLY A 124 4.15 21.74 -4.70
N GLU A 125 3.68 22.98 -4.60
CA GLU A 125 3.57 23.74 -3.33
C GLU A 125 2.14 23.75 -2.76
N GLU A 126 1.18 23.19 -3.46
CA GLU A 126 -0.23 23.18 -3.06
C GLU A 126 -0.57 21.91 -2.28
N THR A 127 -1.16 22.09 -1.09
CA THR A 127 -1.62 21.00 -0.24
C THR A 127 -3.13 21.07 -0.11
N THR A 128 -3.80 19.97 -0.40
CA THR A 128 -5.25 19.81 -0.27
C THR A 128 -5.55 18.75 0.76
N THR A 129 -6.43 19.07 1.71
CA THR A 129 -6.93 18.12 2.72
C THR A 129 -8.41 17.87 2.53
N LEU A 130 -8.79 16.60 2.44
CA LEU A 130 -10.17 16.15 2.46
C LEU A 130 -10.49 15.61 3.85
N ARG A 131 -11.58 16.08 4.45
CA ARG A 131 -12.10 15.57 5.73
C ARG A 131 -13.36 14.78 5.50
N PHE A 132 -13.50 13.64 6.20
CA PHE A 132 -14.63 12.73 6.09
C PHE A 132 -15.38 12.71 7.41
N GLY A 133 -16.66 13.09 7.35
CA GLY A 133 -17.56 13.18 8.50
C GLY A 133 -18.34 11.90 8.73
N ASP A 134 -19.66 12.02 8.88
CA ASP A 134 -20.53 10.88 9.14
C ASP A 134 -20.86 10.08 7.87
N GLN A 135 -21.07 8.77 8.06
CA GLN A 135 -21.58 7.90 7.01
C GLN A 135 -23.12 7.93 7.03
N LYS A 136 -23.71 8.06 5.85
CA LYS A 136 -25.17 7.98 5.66
C LYS A 136 -25.68 6.54 5.63
N ASP A 137 -26.97 6.36 5.80
CA ASP A 137 -27.64 5.05 5.74
C ASP A 137 -27.46 4.32 4.39
N ASP A 138 -27.19 5.05 3.32
CA ASP A 138 -26.92 4.51 1.97
C ASP A 138 -25.47 4.13 1.74
N GLY A 139 -24.60 4.26 2.75
CA GLY A 139 -23.19 3.92 2.72
C GLY A 139 -22.28 5.04 2.20
N GLN A 140 -22.81 6.16 1.73
CA GLN A 140 -21.98 7.31 1.33
C GLN A 140 -21.49 8.08 2.56
N TRP A 141 -20.35 8.74 2.43
CA TRP A 141 -19.76 9.59 3.47
C TRP A 141 -19.88 11.05 3.11
N TYR A 142 -20.16 11.89 4.09
CA TYR A 142 -19.98 13.32 3.94
C TYR A 142 -18.50 13.66 3.89
N MET A 143 -18.13 14.57 2.99
CA MET A 143 -16.76 15.03 2.79
C MET A 143 -16.72 16.54 2.63
N ALA A 144 -15.69 17.18 3.17
CA ALA A 144 -15.33 18.57 2.91
C ALA A 144 -13.90 18.65 2.38
N ILE A 145 -13.63 19.68 1.58
CA ILE A 145 -12.29 20.02 1.09
C ILE A 145 -11.87 21.29 1.82
N ASP A 146 -10.75 21.26 2.53
CA ASP A 146 -10.29 22.41 3.29
C ASP A 146 -10.05 23.62 2.37
N GLY A 147 -10.56 24.78 2.80
CA GLY A 147 -10.48 26.02 2.05
C GLY A 147 -11.50 26.14 0.89
N GLN A 148 -12.36 25.15 0.67
CA GLN A 148 -13.46 25.22 -0.29
C GLN A 148 -14.80 25.19 0.44
N GLU A 149 -15.80 25.89 -0.11
CA GLU A 149 -17.16 25.85 0.41
C GLU A 149 -17.91 24.63 -0.15
N GLY A 150 -18.79 24.06 0.65
CA GLY A 150 -19.66 22.96 0.27
C GLY A 150 -19.32 21.63 0.94
N THR A 151 -20.34 20.82 1.08
CA THR A 151 -20.28 19.43 1.54
C THR A 151 -20.53 18.52 0.35
N TYR A 152 -19.77 17.44 0.24
CA TYR A 152 -19.81 16.49 -0.85
C TYR A 152 -20.21 15.12 -0.32
N LEU A 153 -20.63 14.21 -1.21
CA LEU A 153 -20.84 12.80 -0.89
C LEU A 153 -19.84 11.96 -1.67
N VAL A 154 -19.21 11.02 -0.99
CA VAL A 154 -18.25 10.09 -1.57
C VAL A 154 -18.61 8.65 -1.21
N ALA A 155 -18.21 7.73 -2.08
CA ALA A 155 -18.48 6.31 -1.88
C ALA A 155 -17.63 5.73 -0.74
N ASP A 156 -18.18 4.75 -0.03
CA ASP A 156 -17.52 4.04 1.06
C ASP A 156 -16.22 3.37 0.62
N GLU A 157 -16.17 2.81 -0.58
CA GLU A 157 -14.97 2.16 -1.14
C GLU A 157 -13.76 3.10 -1.23
N PHE A 158 -14.00 4.40 -1.43
CA PHE A 158 -12.93 5.38 -1.42
C PHE A 158 -12.43 5.62 0.01
N VAL A 159 -13.36 5.78 0.95
CA VAL A 159 -13.04 6.06 2.36
C VAL A 159 -12.34 4.89 3.04
N GLN A 160 -12.72 3.65 2.71
CA GLN A 160 -12.07 2.42 3.20
C GLN A 160 -10.59 2.30 2.78
N ARG A 161 -10.13 3.04 1.76
CA ARG A 161 -8.70 3.08 1.42
C ARG A 161 -7.84 3.59 2.58
N MET A 162 -8.39 4.43 3.46
CA MET A 162 -7.67 4.94 4.63
C MET A 162 -7.63 3.95 5.82
N ASP A 163 -8.25 2.77 5.70
CA ASP A 163 -8.20 1.72 6.72
C ASP A 163 -6.99 0.77 6.54
N ARG A 164 -6.22 0.96 5.48
CA ARG A 164 -5.08 0.11 5.16
C ARG A 164 -3.82 0.55 5.90
N SER A 165 -3.24 -0.35 6.70
CA SER A 165 -1.96 -0.08 7.36
C SER A 165 -0.80 -0.17 6.37
N VAL A 166 0.30 0.55 6.64
CA VAL A 166 1.51 0.51 5.83
C VAL A 166 2.09 -0.91 5.71
N TYR A 167 2.01 -1.72 6.75
CA TYR A 167 2.54 -3.09 6.73
C TYR A 167 1.84 -3.99 5.70
N SER A 168 0.57 -3.71 5.39
CA SER A 168 -0.13 -4.44 4.32
C SER A 168 0.29 -4.03 2.90
N MET A 169 1.13 -2.99 2.78
CA MET A 169 1.73 -2.51 1.53
C MET A 169 3.20 -2.93 1.40
N ALA A 170 3.69 -3.86 2.22
CA ALA A 170 5.06 -4.32 2.13
C ALA A 170 5.27 -5.20 0.89
N VAL A 171 6.36 -4.98 0.17
CA VAL A 171 6.90 -5.98 -0.75
C VAL A 171 7.43 -7.13 0.10
N LEU A 172 6.76 -8.29 0.02
CA LEU A 172 7.14 -9.46 0.81
C LEU A 172 8.35 -10.15 0.19
N PRO A 173 9.27 -10.70 1.02
CA PRO A 173 10.40 -11.44 0.50
C PRO A 173 9.96 -12.73 -0.18
N THR A 174 10.69 -13.11 -1.21
CA THR A 174 10.53 -14.41 -1.86
C THR A 174 11.64 -15.35 -1.42
N LEU A 175 11.31 -16.62 -1.20
CA LEU A 175 12.33 -17.62 -0.97
C LEU A 175 13.12 -17.90 -2.26
N PRO A 176 14.38 -18.36 -2.14
CA PRO A 176 15.12 -18.87 -3.30
C PRO A 176 14.36 -20.07 -3.91
N GLU A 177 14.60 -20.35 -5.16
CA GLU A 177 14.04 -21.54 -5.81
C GLU A 177 14.57 -22.79 -5.12
N LEU A 178 13.71 -23.49 -4.38
CA LEU A 178 14.02 -24.72 -3.67
C LEU A 178 13.32 -25.89 -4.38
N THR A 179 14.13 -26.80 -4.88
CA THR A 179 13.66 -27.96 -5.66
C THR A 179 14.27 -29.25 -5.12
N ASP A 180 13.69 -30.39 -5.51
CA ASP A 180 14.32 -31.69 -5.24
C ASP A 180 15.76 -31.77 -5.73
N GLU A 181 16.14 -31.08 -6.80
CA GLU A 181 17.50 -31.15 -7.35
C GLU A 181 18.54 -30.41 -6.52
N ASN A 182 18.17 -29.31 -5.83
CA ASN A 182 19.12 -28.46 -5.11
C ASN A 182 19.05 -28.56 -3.58
N LEU A 183 17.98 -29.06 -3.01
CA LEU A 183 17.85 -29.32 -1.56
C LEU A 183 18.79 -30.45 -1.14
N THR A 184 19.54 -30.26 -0.05
CA THR A 184 20.49 -31.26 0.48
C THR A 184 20.13 -31.72 1.90
N VAL A 185 19.65 -30.82 2.74
CA VAL A 185 19.27 -31.13 4.14
C VAL A 185 18.07 -30.31 4.54
N ILE A 186 17.13 -30.93 5.25
CA ILE A 186 16.05 -30.24 5.98
C ILE A 186 16.22 -30.56 7.45
N THR A 187 16.27 -29.54 8.30
CA THR A 187 16.31 -29.69 9.77
C THR A 187 15.13 -28.99 10.37
N LEU A 188 14.35 -29.72 11.16
CA LEU A 188 13.23 -29.22 11.96
C LEU A 188 13.61 -29.28 13.43
N ARG A 189 13.38 -28.20 14.18
CA ARG A 189 13.56 -28.15 15.64
C ARG A 189 12.26 -27.71 16.28
N SER A 190 11.82 -28.43 17.29
CA SER A 190 10.74 -27.98 18.19
C SER A 190 11.32 -27.11 19.29
N GLY A 191 10.73 -25.94 19.54
CA GLY A 191 11.12 -25.10 20.67
C GLY A 191 10.71 -25.63 22.03
N ALA A 192 9.64 -26.44 22.09
CA ALA A 192 9.09 -26.93 23.35
C ALA A 192 9.81 -28.19 23.91
N GLU A 193 10.41 -29.01 23.05
CA GLU A 193 10.83 -30.37 23.44
C GLU A 193 12.29 -30.70 23.13
N ASP A 194 13.16 -29.77 22.82
CA ASP A 194 14.55 -29.98 22.36
C ASP A 194 14.69 -31.18 21.38
N LYS A 195 13.63 -31.40 20.59
CA LYS A 195 13.62 -32.40 19.52
C LYS A 195 14.11 -31.77 18.22
N ALA A 196 15.00 -32.48 17.57
CA ALA A 196 15.46 -32.13 16.22
C ALA A 196 15.24 -33.32 15.27
N VAL A 197 14.65 -33.04 14.11
CA VAL A 197 14.56 -34.00 13.01
C VAL A 197 15.48 -33.49 11.92
N ARG A 198 16.46 -34.28 11.54
CA ARG A 198 17.35 -33.99 10.42
C ARG A 198 17.08 -34.99 9.29
N LEU A 199 16.80 -34.46 8.13
CA LEU A 199 16.57 -35.18 6.89
C LEU A 199 17.72 -34.85 5.95
N THR A 200 18.39 -35.87 5.42
CA THR A 200 19.55 -35.71 4.52
C THR A 200 19.26 -36.38 3.20
N LYS A 201 19.57 -35.69 2.11
CA LYS A 201 19.42 -36.22 0.75
C LYS A 201 20.68 -36.97 0.32
N THR A 202 20.48 -38.06 -0.37
CA THR A 202 21.52 -38.87 -1.05
C THR A 202 21.04 -39.22 -2.45
N ASP A 203 21.85 -39.89 -3.25
CA ASP A 203 21.47 -40.40 -4.56
C ASP A 203 20.31 -41.41 -4.52
N GLU A 204 20.08 -42.03 -3.35
CA GLU A 204 19.00 -43.00 -3.12
C GLU A 204 17.69 -42.37 -2.61
N GLY A 205 17.67 -41.05 -2.35
CA GLY A 205 16.54 -40.29 -1.84
C GLY A 205 16.78 -39.70 -0.43
N TRP A 206 15.72 -39.41 0.28
CA TRP A 206 15.78 -38.78 1.59
C TRP A 206 15.85 -39.78 2.74
N PHE A 207 16.72 -39.50 3.72
CA PHE A 207 16.95 -40.33 4.88
C PHE A 207 16.83 -39.53 6.19
N ARG A 208 16.19 -40.15 7.17
CA ARG A 208 16.25 -39.79 8.59
C ARG A 208 17.13 -40.84 9.27
N GLU A 209 18.34 -40.46 9.71
CA GLU A 209 19.34 -41.43 10.15
C GLU A 209 19.62 -42.49 9.03
N ASN A 210 19.31 -43.76 9.30
CA ASN A 210 19.52 -44.85 8.31
C ASN A 210 18.21 -45.32 7.66
N ARG A 211 17.10 -44.59 7.87
CA ARG A 211 15.77 -44.95 7.33
C ARG A 211 15.39 -44.04 6.19
N GLN A 212 15.03 -44.62 5.07
CA GLN A 212 14.49 -43.87 3.95
C GLN A 212 13.11 -43.29 4.27
N VAL A 213 12.89 -42.02 3.96
CA VAL A 213 11.68 -41.25 4.31
C VAL A 213 11.22 -40.33 3.15
N THR A 214 11.50 -40.74 1.92
CA THR A 214 11.29 -39.89 0.73
C THR A 214 9.85 -39.43 0.60
N GLU A 215 8.85 -40.28 0.83
CA GLU A 215 7.44 -39.91 0.74
C GLU A 215 7.03 -38.82 1.74
N GLN A 216 7.57 -38.87 2.98
CA GLN A 216 7.26 -37.86 4.01
C GLN A 216 7.90 -36.51 3.69
N VAL A 217 9.01 -36.49 2.95
CA VAL A 217 9.73 -35.26 2.61
C VAL A 217 9.12 -34.56 1.40
N GLN A 218 8.50 -35.28 0.47
CA GLN A 218 7.88 -34.69 -0.72
C GLN A 218 6.87 -33.56 -0.40
N ALA A 219 6.08 -33.73 0.66
CA ALA A 219 5.14 -32.70 1.11
C ALA A 219 5.87 -31.43 1.61
N MET A 220 7.05 -31.59 2.24
CA MET A 220 7.86 -30.47 2.71
C MET A 220 8.60 -29.76 1.55
N GLU A 221 9.09 -30.52 0.59
CA GLU A 221 9.69 -29.97 -0.64
C GLU A 221 8.67 -29.12 -1.39
N ALA A 222 7.45 -29.62 -1.57
CA ALA A 222 6.36 -28.86 -2.17
C ALA A 222 6.03 -27.60 -1.36
N ALA A 223 5.94 -27.75 -0.02
CA ALA A 223 5.66 -26.61 0.86
C ALA A 223 6.78 -25.55 0.84
N LEU A 224 8.06 -25.92 0.66
CA LEU A 224 9.17 -24.98 0.50
C LEU A 224 9.18 -24.32 -0.88
N ALA A 225 8.88 -25.09 -1.94
CA ALA A 225 8.84 -24.57 -3.30
C ALA A 225 7.73 -23.52 -3.51
N ASP A 226 6.57 -23.74 -2.89
CA ASP A 226 5.40 -22.87 -2.98
C ASP A 226 5.29 -21.87 -1.82
N PHE A 227 6.31 -21.79 -0.96
CA PHE A 227 6.24 -20.97 0.25
C PHE A 227 6.16 -19.48 -0.09
N THR A 228 5.17 -18.82 0.48
CA THR A 228 5.01 -17.36 0.44
C THR A 228 4.60 -16.83 1.80
N PHE A 229 5.05 -15.66 2.14
CA PHE A 229 4.54 -14.93 3.31
C PHE A 229 3.16 -14.34 2.97
N ASP A 230 2.28 -14.24 3.98
CA ASP A 230 0.93 -13.69 3.79
C ASP A 230 0.90 -12.17 3.95
N SER A 231 1.69 -11.64 4.90
CA SER A 231 1.82 -10.20 5.15
C SER A 231 3.06 -9.88 6.00
N CYS A 232 3.48 -8.63 5.98
CA CYS A 232 4.38 -8.06 6.98
C CYS A 232 3.57 -7.71 8.23
N PHE A 233 4.01 -8.16 9.39
CA PHE A 233 3.40 -7.83 10.69
C PHE A 233 4.10 -6.67 11.37
N ASN A 234 5.45 -6.67 11.38
CA ASN A 234 6.25 -5.63 12.00
C ASN A 234 7.63 -5.56 11.32
N TYR A 235 7.92 -4.43 10.71
CA TYR A 235 9.19 -4.15 10.06
C TYR A 235 10.13 -3.41 11.01
N ASP A 236 11.39 -3.84 11.09
CA ASP A 236 12.40 -3.28 12.00
C ASP A 236 11.89 -3.18 13.46
N PRO A 237 11.40 -4.31 14.02
CA PRO A 237 10.77 -4.31 15.33
C PRO A 237 11.76 -3.95 16.43
N SER A 238 11.26 -3.33 17.51
CA SER A 238 12.04 -3.18 18.73
C SER A 238 12.43 -4.56 19.31
N PRO A 239 13.52 -4.67 20.09
CA PRO A 239 13.93 -5.94 20.70
C PRO A 239 12.86 -6.62 21.57
N ASP A 240 11.91 -5.84 22.10
CA ASP A 240 10.81 -6.36 22.92
C ASP A 240 9.69 -7.04 22.10
N ALA A 241 9.71 -6.92 20.78
CA ALA A 241 8.70 -7.53 19.92
C ALA A 241 8.88 -9.04 19.78
N ALA A 242 10.11 -9.55 19.82
CA ALA A 242 10.38 -10.98 19.68
C ALA A 242 9.67 -11.84 20.74
N PRO A 243 9.70 -11.50 22.05
CA PRO A 243 8.93 -12.22 23.07
C PRO A 243 7.41 -12.14 22.84
N LEU A 244 6.90 -10.99 22.39
CA LEU A 244 5.46 -10.83 22.13
C LEU A 244 4.97 -11.70 20.97
N CYS A 245 5.85 -12.00 20.02
CA CYS A 245 5.58 -12.89 18.89
C CYS A 245 5.97 -14.35 19.17
N GLY A 246 6.53 -14.65 20.36
CA GLY A 246 7.04 -15.99 20.72
C GLY A 246 8.29 -16.41 19.93
N LEU A 247 9.07 -15.45 19.43
CA LEU A 247 10.27 -15.70 18.63
C LEU A 247 11.52 -15.93 19.49
N ASP A 248 11.51 -15.57 20.77
CA ASP A 248 12.53 -15.90 21.77
C ASP A 248 12.44 -17.35 22.25
N ALA A 249 11.25 -17.96 22.16
CA ALA A 249 10.98 -19.37 22.43
C ALA A 249 10.12 -19.94 21.29
N PRO A 250 10.67 -20.11 20.09
CA PRO A 250 9.89 -20.39 18.89
C PRO A 250 9.17 -21.73 18.97
N THR A 251 7.98 -21.81 18.38
CA THR A 251 7.23 -23.06 18.23
C THR A 251 8.05 -24.08 17.44
N ALA A 252 8.68 -23.63 16.36
CA ALA A 252 9.56 -24.44 15.53
C ALA A 252 10.57 -23.58 14.76
N THR A 253 11.70 -24.20 14.42
CA THR A 253 12.66 -23.66 13.45
C THR A 253 12.80 -24.66 12.31
N ILE A 254 12.63 -24.19 11.08
CA ILE A 254 12.76 -24.94 9.82
C ILE A 254 14.00 -24.43 9.12
N THR A 255 15.00 -25.29 8.93
CA THR A 255 16.24 -24.94 8.21
C THR A 255 16.36 -25.82 6.97
N ALA A 256 16.49 -25.23 5.80
CA ALA A 256 16.74 -25.91 4.54
C ALA A 256 18.16 -25.55 4.02
N ALA A 257 19.02 -26.56 3.89
CA ALA A 257 20.29 -26.40 3.18
C ALA A 257 20.10 -26.77 1.72
N TYR A 258 20.65 -25.95 0.82
CA TYR A 258 20.50 -26.12 -0.64
C TYR A 258 21.71 -25.58 -1.37
N VAL A 259 21.94 -26.07 -2.59
CA VAL A 259 22.97 -25.56 -3.50
C VAL A 259 22.34 -24.47 -4.37
N ASN A 260 22.86 -23.26 -4.26
CA ASN A 260 22.36 -22.13 -5.04
C ASN A 260 22.82 -22.19 -6.52
N THR A 261 22.36 -21.26 -7.35
CA THR A 261 22.62 -21.20 -8.80
C THR A 261 24.10 -21.03 -9.16
N VAL A 262 24.97 -20.62 -8.22
CA VAL A 262 26.41 -20.53 -8.42
C VAL A 262 27.18 -21.73 -7.85
N GLY A 263 26.45 -22.78 -7.41
CA GLY A 263 27.05 -24.03 -6.91
C GLY A 263 27.56 -23.98 -5.48
N THR A 264 27.13 -22.97 -4.69
CA THR A 264 27.51 -22.83 -3.28
C THR A 264 26.40 -23.37 -2.39
N GLU A 265 26.77 -24.21 -1.41
CA GLU A 265 25.85 -24.63 -0.37
C GLU A 265 25.50 -23.44 0.55
N THR A 266 24.24 -23.23 0.78
CA THR A 266 23.71 -22.15 1.62
C THR A 266 22.51 -22.66 2.41
N THR A 267 22.06 -21.89 3.39
CA THR A 267 20.92 -22.24 4.25
C THR A 267 19.87 -21.14 4.26
N LEU A 268 18.62 -21.59 4.32
CA LEU A 268 17.46 -20.77 4.60
C LEU A 268 16.89 -21.23 5.94
N THR A 269 16.49 -20.28 6.78
CA THR A 269 15.88 -20.57 8.09
C THR A 269 14.59 -19.78 8.24
N LEU A 270 13.51 -20.50 8.58
CA LEU A 270 12.24 -19.93 9.00
C LEU A 270 12.08 -20.21 10.49
N THR A 271 11.93 -19.15 11.29
CA THR A 271 11.66 -19.28 12.74
C THR A 271 10.20 -18.94 12.99
N LEU A 272 9.43 -19.94 13.45
CA LEU A 272 7.99 -19.81 13.72
C LEU A 272 7.78 -19.46 15.19
N GLY A 273 7.19 -18.31 15.46
CA GLY A 273 6.74 -17.89 16.78
C GLY A 273 5.42 -18.52 17.20
N THR A 274 4.58 -17.77 17.92
CA THR A 274 3.28 -18.23 18.41
C THR A 274 2.25 -18.31 17.29
N LEU A 275 1.34 -19.27 17.37
CA LEU A 275 0.12 -19.32 16.56
C LEU A 275 -0.87 -18.28 17.08
N ARG A 276 -1.40 -17.46 16.16
CA ARG A 276 -2.42 -16.46 16.42
C ARG A 276 -3.84 -17.05 16.38
N GLU A 277 -4.79 -16.30 16.89
CA GLU A 277 -6.22 -16.70 16.87
C GLU A 277 -6.79 -16.81 15.45
N ASP A 278 -6.23 -16.07 14.49
CA ASP A 278 -6.63 -16.09 13.06
C ASP A 278 -6.04 -17.28 12.28
N GLY A 279 -5.27 -18.16 12.93
CA GLY A 279 -4.66 -19.34 12.33
C GLY A 279 -3.35 -19.03 11.58
N SER A 280 -2.75 -17.86 11.78
CA SER A 280 -1.42 -17.54 11.27
C SER A 280 -0.33 -17.65 12.33
N TYR A 281 0.91 -17.95 11.90
CA TYR A 281 2.10 -17.90 12.73
C TYR A 281 2.87 -16.61 12.50
N TYR A 282 3.47 -16.06 13.55
CA TYR A 282 4.57 -15.12 13.39
C TYR A 282 5.79 -15.86 12.85
N VAL A 283 6.49 -15.25 11.89
CA VAL A 283 7.66 -15.89 11.29
C VAL A 283 8.73 -14.86 10.95
N THR A 284 10.01 -15.24 11.17
CA THR A 284 11.17 -14.51 10.64
C THR A 284 11.92 -15.35 9.61
N LEU A 285 12.63 -14.68 8.70
CA LEU A 285 13.42 -15.29 7.64
C LEU A 285 14.91 -15.05 7.90
N ASN A 286 15.69 -16.12 8.06
CA ASN A 286 17.13 -16.08 8.36
C ASN A 286 17.43 -15.24 9.60
N ASP A 287 18.39 -14.33 9.51
CA ASP A 287 18.78 -13.40 10.58
C ASP A 287 18.03 -12.05 10.48
N ASP A 288 17.01 -11.95 9.60
CA ASP A 288 16.17 -10.75 9.51
C ASP A 288 15.28 -10.66 10.76
N THR A 289 15.21 -9.46 11.33
CA THR A 289 14.35 -9.19 12.50
C THR A 289 12.90 -8.90 12.12
N THR A 290 12.62 -8.62 10.84
CA THR A 290 11.27 -8.36 10.34
C THR A 290 10.36 -9.55 10.62
N VAL A 291 9.22 -9.28 11.22
CA VAL A 291 8.20 -10.28 11.52
C VAL A 291 7.15 -10.30 10.43
N TYR A 292 6.97 -11.46 9.83
CA TYR A 292 5.94 -11.73 8.83
C TYR A 292 4.85 -12.62 9.42
N LEU A 293 3.75 -12.78 8.72
CA LEU A 293 2.71 -13.76 9.01
C LEU A 293 2.70 -14.83 7.93
N VAL A 294 2.43 -16.07 8.35
CA VAL A 294 2.22 -17.20 7.47
C VAL A 294 1.07 -18.06 8.00
N SER A 295 0.15 -18.47 7.14
CA SER A 295 -0.95 -19.36 7.52
C SER A 295 -0.47 -20.73 7.97
N GLN A 296 -1.18 -21.31 8.91
CA GLN A 296 -0.87 -22.63 9.49
C GLN A 296 -0.76 -23.71 8.40
N ASP A 297 -1.55 -23.65 7.36
CA ASP A 297 -1.56 -24.65 6.28
C ASP A 297 -0.22 -24.71 5.53
N LYS A 298 0.45 -23.57 5.34
CA LYS A 298 1.74 -23.50 4.65
C LYS A 298 2.89 -24.16 5.41
N VAL A 299 2.77 -24.29 6.73
CA VAL A 299 3.79 -24.88 7.60
C VAL A 299 3.40 -26.25 8.18
N ALA A 300 2.18 -26.71 7.90
CA ALA A 300 1.63 -27.95 8.45
C ALA A 300 2.50 -29.19 8.14
N ALA A 301 3.07 -29.28 6.93
CA ALA A 301 3.91 -30.40 6.52
C ALA A 301 5.19 -30.53 7.38
N PHE A 302 5.75 -29.40 7.85
CA PHE A 302 6.93 -29.38 8.71
C PHE A 302 6.56 -29.75 10.15
N LEU A 303 5.47 -29.17 10.66
CA LEU A 303 5.04 -29.38 12.04
C LEU A 303 4.56 -30.82 12.30
N ALA A 304 4.05 -31.50 11.27
CA ALA A 304 3.61 -32.90 11.37
C ALA A 304 4.73 -33.90 11.69
N LEU A 305 6.02 -33.52 11.54
CA LEU A 305 7.17 -34.37 11.84
C LEU A 305 7.84 -34.07 13.20
N LEU A 306 7.46 -32.99 13.87
CA LEU A 306 7.90 -32.61 15.20
C LEU A 306 7.05 -33.22 16.26
#